data_1222084ffaf944beb290271f06a0ce7f
#
_entry.id   1222084ffaf944beb290271f06a0ce7f
#
_cell.length_a   1.000
_cell.length_b   1.000
_cell.length_c   1.000
_cell.angle_alpha   90.00
_cell.angle_beta   90.00
_cell.angle_gamma   90.00
#
_symmetry.space_group_name_H-M   'P 1'
#
loop_
_entity.id
_entity.type
_entity.pdbx_description
1 polymer ?
#
loop_
_entity_poly.entity_id
_entity_poly.type
_entity_poly.pdbx_seq_one_letter_code
_entity_poly.pdbx_strand_id
1 'polypeptide(L)'
;RSRGLGDVYKRQRLDREGARSGDVQISLMWDNYNDLDLHVVCPSGERIHGGNKISECGGELDVDANVRPETKKPVENVVWDDGTAQPGEYQVYVHHYKKHKKRRTKDPTKFKVIVNNVGDLLEFDGKLSHGDPIQLVAQFDVPTMEERQSKIEAIRAEMNILSGQEEVVIEEESVIEPQSGTDEDLVIEQESVIEEQSVNYEEPEIEIKIEDDEMDI
;
A
#
# COMPACT_ATOMS: atom_id res chain seq x y z
N ARG A 1 4.21 10.78 12.75
CA ARG A 1 2.82 10.81 13.24
C ARG A 1 2.51 9.47 13.89
N SER A 2 2.04 9.49 15.14
CA SER A 2 1.55 8.29 15.82
C SER A 2 0.40 7.71 14.99
N ARG A 3 0.55 6.49 14.49
CA ARG A 3 -0.54 5.79 13.80
C ARG A 3 -1.66 5.59 14.82
N GLY A 4 -2.84 6.14 14.55
CA GLY A 4 -3.98 6.05 15.46
C GLY A 4 -4.47 4.61 15.62
N LEU A 5 -5.13 4.30 16.74
CA LEU A 5 -5.74 2.98 17.02
C LEU A 5 -6.65 2.50 15.88
N GLY A 6 -7.29 3.44 15.16
CA GLY A 6 -8.12 3.17 13.99
C GLY A 6 -7.34 2.57 12.80
N ASP A 7 -6.10 3.03 12.56
CA ASP A 7 -5.28 2.54 11.45
C ASP A 7 -4.76 1.13 11.70
N VAL A 8 -4.43 0.82 12.96
CA VAL A 8 -4.06 -0.54 13.38
C VAL A 8 -5.23 -1.50 13.15
N TYR A 9 -6.45 -1.11 13.56
CA TYR A 9 -7.65 -1.93 13.36
C TYR A 9 -7.95 -2.20 11.87
N LYS A 10 -7.80 -1.19 11.02
CA LYS A 10 -8.00 -1.33 9.56
C LYS A 10 -7.00 -2.32 8.96
N ARG A 11 -5.72 -2.20 9.32
CA ARG A 11 -4.66 -3.11 8.88
C ARG A 11 -4.93 -4.53 9.33
N GLN A 12 -5.22 -4.76 10.62
CA GLN A 12 -5.56 -6.08 11.14
C GLN A 12 -6.76 -6.74 10.41
N ARG A 13 -7.70 -5.92 9.93
CA ARG A 13 -8.85 -6.42 9.18
C ARG A 13 -8.45 -6.88 7.78
N LEU A 14 -7.57 -6.16 7.09
CA LEU A 14 -6.99 -6.54 5.81
C LEU A 14 -6.14 -7.81 5.96
N ASP A 15 -5.24 -7.83 6.94
CA ASP A 15 -4.34 -8.97 7.22
C ASP A 15 -5.13 -10.26 7.50
N ARG A 16 -6.24 -10.17 8.24
CA ARG A 16 -7.11 -11.31 8.54
C ARG A 16 -7.72 -11.94 7.30
N GLU A 17 -8.07 -11.14 6.31
CA GLU A 17 -8.65 -11.60 5.04
C GLU A 17 -7.56 -11.95 4.00
N GLY A 18 -6.27 -11.83 4.36
CA GLY A 18 -5.14 -12.13 3.49
C GLY A 18 -4.90 -11.12 2.38
N ALA A 19 -5.39 -9.88 2.56
CA ALA A 19 -5.19 -8.81 1.60
C ALA A 19 -3.70 -8.49 1.43
N ARG A 20 -3.23 -8.41 0.18
CA ARG A 20 -1.89 -7.93 -0.13
C ARG A 20 -1.81 -6.42 0.06
N SER A 21 -0.60 -5.92 0.23
CA SER A 21 -0.30 -4.49 0.24
C SER A 21 0.64 -4.15 -0.92
N GLY A 22 0.52 -2.93 -1.42
CA GLY A 22 1.38 -2.38 -2.46
C GLY A 22 1.39 -0.85 -2.38
N ASP A 23 2.15 -0.21 -3.25
CA ASP A 23 2.25 1.25 -3.27
C ASP A 23 0.94 1.91 -3.73
N VAL A 24 0.12 1.21 -4.52
CA VAL A 24 -1.26 1.59 -4.83
C VAL A 24 -2.20 0.48 -4.36
N GLN A 25 -3.08 0.82 -3.43
CA GLN A 25 -4.03 -0.11 -2.83
C GLN A 25 -5.36 0.60 -2.53
N ILE A 26 -6.46 -0.05 -2.86
CA ILE A 26 -7.81 0.46 -2.59
C ILE A 26 -8.57 -0.61 -1.82
N SER A 27 -9.02 -0.26 -0.61
CA SER A 27 -9.73 -1.20 0.27
C SER A 27 -11.12 -0.67 0.60
N LEU A 28 -12.13 -1.50 0.43
CA LEU A 28 -13.51 -1.26 0.82
C LEU A 28 -13.82 -2.06 2.08
N MET A 29 -14.42 -1.44 3.10
CA MET A 29 -14.77 -2.06 4.38
C MET A 29 -16.17 -1.68 4.81
N TRP A 30 -16.94 -2.65 5.35
CA TRP A 30 -18.25 -2.39 5.95
C TRP A 30 -18.54 -3.34 7.12
N ASP A 31 -19.62 -3.09 7.89
CA ASP A 31 -19.87 -3.78 9.16
C ASP A 31 -21.25 -4.47 9.19
N ASN A 32 -21.59 -5.17 8.12
CA ASN A 32 -22.76 -6.05 8.07
C ASN A 32 -22.57 -7.17 7.04
N TYR A 33 -23.58 -8.02 6.87
CA TYR A 33 -23.53 -9.16 5.97
C TYR A 33 -23.92 -8.86 4.52
N ASN A 34 -24.25 -7.60 4.19
CA ASN A 34 -24.57 -7.27 2.80
C ASN A 34 -23.33 -7.41 1.93
N ASP A 35 -23.58 -7.58 0.65
CA ASP A 35 -22.57 -7.73 -0.37
C ASP A 35 -22.40 -6.39 -1.10
N LEU A 36 -21.26 -5.75 -0.86
CA LEU A 36 -20.85 -4.55 -1.55
C LEU A 36 -19.66 -4.89 -2.45
N ASP A 37 -19.75 -4.47 -3.71
CA ASP A 37 -18.69 -4.68 -4.69
C ASP A 37 -17.85 -3.41 -4.86
N LEU A 38 -16.54 -3.57 -4.83
CA LEU A 38 -15.55 -2.58 -5.20
C LEU A 38 -15.29 -2.66 -6.71
N HIS A 39 -15.34 -1.51 -7.38
CA HIS A 39 -14.95 -1.39 -8.77
C HIS A 39 -13.90 -0.31 -8.90
N VAL A 40 -12.82 -0.59 -9.61
CA VAL A 40 -11.75 0.38 -9.89
C VAL A 40 -11.56 0.48 -11.39
N VAL A 41 -11.65 1.71 -11.92
CA VAL A 41 -11.35 2.00 -13.33
C VAL A 41 -9.92 2.54 -13.40
N CYS A 42 -9.10 1.89 -14.19
CA CYS A 42 -7.71 2.25 -14.45
C CYS A 42 -7.59 3.39 -15.48
N PRO A 43 -6.41 4.05 -15.62
CA PRO A 43 -6.17 5.04 -16.67
C PRO A 43 -6.41 4.51 -18.09
N SER A 44 -6.23 3.20 -18.31
CA SER A 44 -6.54 2.53 -19.58
C SER A 44 -8.05 2.46 -19.90
N GLY A 45 -8.92 2.77 -18.92
CA GLY A 45 -10.36 2.57 -19.01
C GLY A 45 -10.82 1.16 -18.61
N GLU A 46 -9.90 0.24 -18.36
CA GLU A 46 -10.23 -1.09 -17.86
C GLU A 46 -10.79 -1.02 -16.45
N ARG A 47 -11.78 -1.87 -16.15
CA ARG A 47 -12.44 -1.92 -14.84
C ARG A 47 -12.13 -3.24 -14.14
N ILE A 48 -11.56 -3.14 -12.94
CA ILE A 48 -11.36 -4.26 -12.00
C ILE A 48 -12.61 -4.38 -11.13
N HIS A 49 -13.15 -5.60 -11.02
CA HIS A 49 -14.32 -5.94 -10.19
C HIS A 49 -14.44 -7.45 -10.07
N GLY A 50 -15.43 -7.98 -9.32
CA GLY A 50 -15.63 -9.41 -9.11
C GLY A 50 -15.71 -10.29 -10.39
N GLY A 51 -16.10 -9.72 -11.53
CA GLY A 51 -16.13 -10.39 -12.84
C GLY A 51 -14.86 -10.25 -13.69
N ASN A 52 -13.98 -9.32 -13.33
CA ASN A 52 -12.66 -9.08 -13.96
C ASN A 52 -11.65 -8.73 -12.86
N LYS A 53 -11.14 -9.76 -12.19
CA LYS A 53 -10.32 -9.60 -10.97
C LYS A 53 -8.89 -9.18 -11.23
N ILE A 54 -8.35 -9.51 -12.40
CA ILE A 54 -6.98 -9.19 -12.81
C ILE A 54 -7.05 -8.34 -14.06
N SER A 55 -6.42 -7.17 -14.05
CA SER A 55 -6.36 -6.27 -15.19
C SER A 55 -5.02 -6.35 -15.91
N GLU A 56 -5.02 -5.98 -17.20
CA GLU A 56 -3.79 -5.87 -17.99
C GLU A 56 -2.85 -4.78 -17.45
N CYS A 57 -3.39 -3.81 -16.69
CA CYS A 57 -2.59 -2.77 -16.03
C CYS A 57 -1.92 -3.25 -14.72
N GLY A 58 -1.98 -4.54 -14.38
CA GLY A 58 -1.32 -5.16 -13.24
C GLY A 58 -2.09 -5.08 -11.92
N GLY A 59 -3.29 -4.50 -11.90
CA GLY A 59 -4.14 -4.46 -10.71
C GLY A 59 -4.89 -5.76 -10.50
N GLU A 60 -5.07 -6.15 -9.24
CA GLU A 60 -5.79 -7.37 -8.85
C GLU A 60 -6.77 -7.13 -7.69
N LEU A 61 -8.01 -7.60 -7.85
CA LEU A 61 -8.96 -7.76 -6.75
C LEU A 61 -8.60 -9.07 -6.02
N ASP A 62 -7.70 -8.97 -5.04
CA ASP A 62 -7.14 -10.10 -4.32
C ASP A 62 -8.04 -10.58 -3.17
N VAL A 63 -8.87 -9.69 -2.63
CA VAL A 63 -9.92 -10.02 -1.64
C VAL A 63 -11.28 -9.57 -2.13
N ASP A 64 -12.23 -10.52 -2.17
CA ASP A 64 -13.61 -10.34 -2.61
C ASP A 64 -14.53 -11.02 -1.58
N ALA A 65 -15.07 -10.24 -0.66
CA ALA A 65 -15.78 -10.73 0.50
C ALA A 65 -17.31 -10.78 0.30
N ASN A 66 -17.97 -11.61 1.13
CA ASN A 66 -19.41 -11.81 1.21
C ASN A 66 -20.07 -12.50 0.00
N VAL A 67 -19.27 -13.06 -0.90
CA VAL A 67 -19.76 -14.02 -1.87
C VAL A 67 -20.14 -15.33 -1.14
N ARG A 68 -19.21 -15.98 -0.43
CA ARG A 68 -19.37 -17.09 0.54
C ARG A 68 -18.01 -17.50 1.12
N PRO A 69 -17.84 -17.69 2.45
CA PRO A 69 -18.84 -17.45 3.50
C PRO A 69 -19.01 -15.98 3.83
N GLU A 70 -20.21 -15.56 4.19
CA GLU A 70 -20.44 -14.16 4.56
C GLU A 70 -19.94 -13.86 5.98
N THR A 71 -19.27 -12.72 6.13
CA THR A 71 -18.77 -12.19 7.39
C THR A 71 -19.47 -10.89 7.79
N LYS A 72 -19.40 -10.52 9.07
CA LYS A 72 -19.91 -9.23 9.58
C LYS A 72 -18.98 -8.06 9.32
N LYS A 73 -17.72 -8.33 9.02
CA LYS A 73 -16.67 -7.35 8.83
C LYS A 73 -15.95 -7.61 7.52
N PRO A 74 -16.69 -7.60 6.41
CA PRO A 74 -16.13 -7.91 5.11
C PRO A 74 -15.18 -6.82 4.64
N VAL A 75 -14.26 -7.22 3.77
CA VAL A 75 -13.29 -6.36 3.08
C VAL A 75 -13.26 -6.78 1.62
N GLU A 76 -13.15 -5.82 0.73
CA GLU A 76 -12.65 -6.03 -0.62
C GLU A 76 -11.38 -5.21 -0.81
N ASN A 77 -10.44 -5.74 -1.60
CA ASN A 77 -9.15 -5.12 -1.78
C ASN A 77 -8.69 -5.25 -3.23
N VAL A 78 -8.33 -4.11 -3.81
CA VAL A 78 -7.64 -4.05 -5.11
C VAL A 78 -6.24 -3.51 -4.86
N VAL A 79 -5.23 -4.17 -5.41
CA VAL A 79 -3.83 -3.85 -5.16
C VAL A 79 -3.01 -3.94 -6.45
N TRP A 80 -2.01 -3.08 -6.55
CA TRP A 80 -0.90 -3.13 -7.50
C TRP A 80 0.38 -3.40 -6.73
N ASP A 81 1.22 -4.26 -7.25
CA ASP A 81 2.57 -4.45 -6.72
C ASP A 81 3.38 -3.15 -6.85
N ASP A 82 4.37 -2.98 -5.98
CA ASP A 82 5.15 -1.74 -5.89
C ASP A 82 5.73 -1.35 -7.27
N GLY A 83 5.47 -0.11 -7.69
CA GLY A 83 5.94 0.44 -8.95
C GLY A 83 5.20 -0.02 -10.21
N THR A 84 4.19 -0.91 -10.11
CA THR A 84 3.50 -1.46 -11.28
C THR A 84 2.25 -0.67 -11.69
N ALA A 85 1.67 0.11 -10.77
CA ALA A 85 0.50 0.92 -11.08
C ALA A 85 0.82 1.98 -12.14
N GLN A 86 0.04 1.98 -13.22
CA GLN A 86 0.20 2.96 -14.32
C GLN A 86 -0.08 4.37 -13.81
N PRO A 87 0.71 5.38 -14.21
CA PRO A 87 0.40 6.78 -13.91
C PRO A 87 -0.91 7.23 -14.55
N GLY A 88 -1.62 8.13 -13.88
CA GLY A 88 -2.85 8.72 -14.37
C GLY A 88 -4.04 8.56 -13.45
N GLU A 89 -5.23 8.93 -13.93
CA GLU A 89 -6.46 8.99 -13.17
C GLU A 89 -7.06 7.60 -12.92
N TYR A 90 -7.37 7.33 -11.66
CA TYR A 90 -8.13 6.17 -11.19
C TYR A 90 -9.47 6.62 -10.62
N GLN A 91 -10.50 5.83 -10.89
CA GLN A 91 -11.84 6.07 -10.39
C GLN A 91 -12.33 4.88 -9.57
N VAL A 92 -12.81 5.13 -8.37
CA VAL A 92 -13.27 4.12 -7.42
C VAL A 92 -14.78 4.20 -7.25
N TYR A 93 -15.45 3.09 -7.51
CA TYR A 93 -16.88 2.97 -7.37
C TYR A 93 -17.24 1.89 -6.36
N VAL A 94 -18.37 2.06 -5.70
CA VAL A 94 -18.98 1.06 -4.82
C VAL A 94 -20.39 0.75 -5.30
N HIS A 95 -20.72 -0.53 -5.33
CA HIS A 95 -22.04 -1.05 -5.67
C HIS A 95 -22.60 -1.87 -4.51
N HIS A 96 -23.88 -1.69 -4.17
CA HIS A 96 -24.57 -2.56 -3.23
C HIS A 96 -25.22 -3.71 -4.00
N TYR A 97 -24.42 -4.76 -4.30
CA TYR A 97 -24.82 -5.86 -5.16
C TYR A 97 -25.97 -6.68 -4.55
N LYS A 98 -25.85 -7.05 -3.25
CA LYS A 98 -26.84 -7.92 -2.63
C LYS A 98 -27.13 -7.60 -1.17
N LYS A 99 -28.41 -7.53 -0.83
CA LYS A 99 -28.88 -7.47 0.54
C LYS A 99 -29.16 -8.89 1.04
N HIS A 100 -28.41 -9.32 2.06
CA HIS A 100 -28.62 -10.61 2.70
C HIS A 100 -29.74 -10.57 3.75
N LYS A 101 -30.54 -11.66 3.83
CA LYS A 101 -31.65 -11.80 4.79
C LYS A 101 -31.14 -12.29 6.17
N LYS A 102 -30.14 -11.64 6.75
CA LYS A 102 -29.61 -11.98 8.08
C LYS A 102 -30.01 -10.93 9.10
N ARG A 103 -30.19 -11.36 10.37
CA ARG A 103 -30.72 -10.51 11.48
C ARG A 103 -29.98 -9.17 11.67
N ARG A 104 -28.73 -9.04 11.25
CA ARG A 104 -27.91 -7.84 11.42
C ARG A 104 -27.55 -7.12 10.14
N THR A 105 -28.20 -7.44 9.03
CA THR A 105 -28.08 -6.64 7.81
C THR A 105 -28.84 -5.34 8.01
N LYS A 106 -28.19 -4.24 7.66
CA LYS A 106 -28.76 -2.90 7.69
C LYS A 106 -28.79 -2.34 6.28
N ASP A 107 -29.83 -1.63 5.95
CA ASP A 107 -30.00 -0.92 4.70
C ASP A 107 -30.48 0.51 5.03
N PRO A 108 -29.75 1.54 4.66
CA PRO A 108 -28.50 1.52 3.88
C PRO A 108 -27.30 0.92 4.62
N THR A 109 -26.38 0.32 3.86
CA THR A 109 -25.07 -0.13 4.33
C THR A 109 -24.10 1.06 4.35
N LYS A 110 -23.50 1.31 5.51
CA LYS A 110 -22.39 2.25 5.63
C LYS A 110 -21.09 1.55 5.29
N PHE A 111 -20.22 2.21 4.58
CA PHE A 111 -18.92 1.70 4.19
C PHE A 111 -17.82 2.75 4.31
N LYS A 112 -16.59 2.31 4.29
CA LYS A 112 -15.39 3.13 4.19
C LYS A 112 -14.52 2.62 3.04
N VAL A 113 -14.06 3.53 2.19
CA VAL A 113 -13.01 3.29 1.21
C VAL A 113 -11.72 3.92 1.70
N ILE A 114 -10.62 3.17 1.62
CA ILE A 114 -9.28 3.64 1.94
C ILE A 114 -8.44 3.48 0.68
N VAL A 115 -7.79 4.55 0.27
CA VAL A 115 -6.84 4.57 -0.84
C VAL A 115 -5.45 4.84 -0.29
N ASN A 116 -4.52 3.92 -0.53
CA ASN A 116 -3.10 4.19 -0.43
C ASN A 116 -2.61 4.55 -1.84
N ASN A 117 -2.15 5.77 -2.03
CA ASN A 117 -1.59 6.25 -3.28
C ASN A 117 -0.13 6.65 -3.05
N VAL A 118 0.78 5.68 -3.25
CA VAL A 118 2.23 5.88 -3.08
C VAL A 118 2.58 6.53 -1.73
N GLY A 119 1.95 5.99 -0.66
CA GLY A 119 2.14 6.44 0.73
C GLY A 119 1.19 7.56 1.19
N ASP A 120 0.48 8.23 0.30
CA ASP A 120 -0.58 9.16 0.67
C ASP A 120 -1.88 8.39 0.94
N LEU A 121 -2.39 8.48 2.16
CA LEU A 121 -3.62 7.79 2.58
C LEU A 121 -4.82 8.72 2.49
N LEU A 122 -5.82 8.31 1.70
CA LEU A 122 -7.11 8.99 1.56
C LEU A 122 -8.22 8.09 2.11
N GLU A 123 -9.18 8.67 2.81
CA GLU A 123 -10.32 7.94 3.39
C GLU A 123 -11.62 8.59 2.96
N PHE A 124 -12.58 7.76 2.56
CA PHE A 124 -13.91 8.17 2.12
C PHE A 124 -14.97 7.35 2.85
N ASP A 125 -15.92 8.01 3.47
CA ASP A 125 -17.08 7.38 4.10
C ASP A 125 -18.29 7.51 3.19
N GLY A 126 -19.07 6.43 3.08
CA GLY A 126 -20.26 6.39 2.26
C GLY A 126 -21.38 5.53 2.83
N LYS A 127 -22.51 5.56 2.16
CA LYS A 127 -23.65 4.69 2.43
C LYS A 127 -24.43 4.42 1.15
N LEU A 128 -24.85 3.16 0.94
CA LEU A 128 -25.66 2.73 -0.21
C LEU A 128 -26.80 1.85 0.25
N SER A 129 -27.97 2.06 -0.35
CA SER A 129 -29.10 1.13 -0.24
C SER A 129 -29.05 0.08 -1.36
N HIS A 130 -29.61 -1.07 -1.09
CA HIS A 130 -29.81 -2.06 -2.14
C HIS A 130 -30.75 -1.52 -3.22
N GLY A 131 -30.28 -1.55 -4.46
CA GLY A 131 -30.99 -0.98 -5.62
C GLY A 131 -30.59 0.45 -5.99
N ASP A 132 -29.74 1.09 -5.18
CA ASP A 132 -29.10 2.34 -5.59
C ASP A 132 -28.16 2.07 -6.79
N PRO A 133 -27.97 3.05 -7.69
CA PRO A 133 -26.97 2.95 -8.75
C PRO A 133 -25.56 2.85 -8.15
N ILE A 134 -24.64 2.26 -8.93
CA ILE A 134 -23.22 2.28 -8.59
C ILE A 134 -22.74 3.72 -8.34
N GLN A 135 -22.04 3.95 -7.24
CA GLN A 135 -21.63 5.29 -6.80
C GLN A 135 -20.13 5.49 -7.02
N LEU A 136 -19.75 6.58 -7.68
CA LEU A 136 -18.37 7.09 -7.67
C LEU A 136 -18.05 7.63 -6.27
N VAL A 137 -17.03 7.10 -5.63
CA VAL A 137 -16.63 7.43 -4.25
C VAL A 137 -15.35 8.25 -4.21
N ALA A 138 -14.38 7.92 -5.07
CA ALA A 138 -13.09 8.57 -5.13
C ALA A 138 -12.57 8.69 -6.56
N GLN A 139 -11.79 9.73 -6.80
CA GLN A 139 -10.90 9.90 -7.95
C GLN A 139 -9.55 10.35 -7.43
N PHE A 140 -8.48 9.82 -8.00
CA PHE A 140 -7.12 10.21 -7.64
C PHE A 140 -6.18 9.92 -8.81
N ASP A 141 -5.08 10.68 -8.86
CA ASP A 141 -4.02 10.48 -9.86
C ASP A 141 -2.84 9.74 -9.23
N VAL A 142 -2.42 8.67 -9.89
CA VAL A 142 -1.16 8.00 -9.55
C VAL A 142 -0.03 8.77 -10.24
N PRO A 143 0.98 9.27 -9.49
CA PRO A 143 2.05 10.07 -10.05
C PRO A 143 2.99 9.23 -10.93
N THR A 144 3.61 9.88 -11.91
CA THR A 144 4.68 9.29 -12.72
C THR A 144 5.90 8.92 -11.86
N MET A 145 6.78 8.07 -12.38
CA MET A 145 8.03 7.72 -11.67
C MET A 145 8.91 8.94 -11.43
N GLU A 146 8.94 9.89 -12.37
CA GLU A 146 9.69 11.14 -12.24
C GLU A 146 9.14 12.02 -11.11
N GLU A 147 7.81 12.15 -11.01
CA GLU A 147 7.14 12.89 -9.95
C GLU A 147 7.36 12.24 -8.58
N ARG A 148 7.33 10.89 -8.51
CA ARG A 148 7.63 10.13 -7.29
C ARG A 148 9.07 10.37 -6.84
N GLN A 149 10.03 10.31 -7.77
CA GLN A 149 11.43 10.55 -7.49
C GLN A 149 11.67 11.98 -7.00
N SER A 150 11.12 12.98 -7.69
CA SER A 150 11.20 14.39 -7.29
C SER A 150 10.63 14.63 -5.89
N LYS A 151 9.52 13.97 -5.54
CA LYS A 151 8.93 14.06 -4.20
C LYS A 151 9.84 13.46 -3.12
N ILE A 152 10.49 12.32 -3.42
CA ILE A 152 11.44 11.68 -2.50
C ILE A 152 12.65 12.56 -2.26
N GLU A 153 13.20 13.16 -3.32
CA GLU A 153 14.34 14.07 -3.25
C GLU A 153 14.01 15.33 -2.43
N ALA A 154 12.83 15.91 -2.65
CA ALA A 154 12.35 17.05 -1.87
C ALA A 154 12.24 16.72 -0.37
N ILE A 155 11.67 15.56 -0.02
CA ILE A 155 11.56 15.11 1.37
C ILE A 155 12.93 14.88 2.00
N ARG A 156 13.87 14.29 1.25
CA ARG A 156 15.25 14.09 1.72
C ARG A 156 15.95 15.41 1.98
N ALA A 157 15.82 16.39 1.06
CA ALA A 157 16.38 17.72 1.25
C ALA A 157 15.81 18.41 2.50
N GLU A 158 14.49 18.36 2.72
CA GLU A 158 13.86 18.88 3.93
C GLU A 158 14.39 18.20 5.21
N MET A 159 14.54 16.87 5.18
CA MET A 159 15.06 16.10 6.32
C MET A 159 16.52 16.46 6.61
N ASN A 160 17.37 16.66 5.59
CA ASN A 160 18.76 17.06 5.75
C ASN A 160 18.87 18.47 6.38
N ILE A 161 18.05 19.41 5.93
CA ILE A 161 17.96 20.74 6.52
C ILE A 161 17.57 20.67 8.01
N LEU A 162 16.56 19.86 8.35
CA LEU A 162 16.09 19.69 9.74
C LEU A 162 17.09 18.98 10.64
N SER A 163 17.93 18.09 10.09
CA SER A 163 18.94 17.35 10.83
C SER A 163 20.27 18.14 11.00
N GLY A 164 20.41 19.30 10.35
CA GLY A 164 21.62 20.11 10.41
C GLY A 164 22.84 19.47 9.73
N GLN A 165 22.63 18.47 8.89
CA GLN A 165 23.68 17.89 8.06
C GLN A 165 23.82 18.74 6.80
N GLU A 166 24.89 19.52 6.73
CA GLU A 166 25.31 20.19 5.49
C GLU A 166 25.66 19.11 4.46
N GLU A 167 25.07 19.20 3.26
CA GLU A 167 25.50 18.37 2.14
C GLU A 167 26.98 18.66 1.88
N VAL A 168 27.84 17.65 2.05
CA VAL A 168 29.19 17.68 1.53
C VAL A 168 29.05 17.54 0.02
N VAL A 169 29.06 18.68 -0.68
CA VAL A 169 29.17 18.69 -2.13
C VAL A 169 30.57 18.16 -2.45
N ILE A 170 30.62 16.91 -2.88
CA ILE A 170 31.84 16.36 -3.48
C ILE A 170 31.90 16.99 -4.87
N GLU A 171 32.64 18.12 -4.98
CA GLU A 171 33.06 18.64 -6.27
C GLU A 171 33.90 17.53 -6.94
N GLU A 172 33.38 16.93 -8.00
CA GLU A 172 34.17 16.06 -8.88
C GLU A 172 35.26 16.94 -9.51
N GLU A 173 36.46 16.87 -8.95
CA GLU A 173 37.63 17.46 -9.56
C GLU A 173 37.81 16.86 -10.97
N SER A 174 37.77 17.75 -11.95
CA SER A 174 37.99 17.50 -13.35
C SER A 174 39.21 16.62 -13.56
N VAL A 175 38.96 15.45 -14.18
CA VAL A 175 39.99 14.53 -14.65
C VAL A 175 40.91 15.28 -15.63
N ILE A 176 42.16 15.51 -15.20
CA ILE A 176 43.23 15.97 -16.05
C ILE A 176 43.60 14.81 -16.99
N GLU A 177 43.39 14.98 -18.28
CA GLU A 177 43.82 13.99 -19.28
C GLU A 177 45.36 13.84 -19.21
N PRO A 178 45.88 12.60 -19.13
CA PRO A 178 47.33 12.38 -19.24
C PRO A 178 47.74 12.43 -20.72
N GLN A 179 48.65 13.35 -21.03
CA GLN A 179 49.37 13.37 -22.30
C GLN A 179 50.25 12.12 -22.43
N SER A 180 50.30 11.63 -23.66
CA SER A 180 51.00 10.47 -24.16
C SER A 180 52.48 10.36 -23.71
N GLY A 181 52.90 9.17 -23.31
CA GLY A 181 54.29 8.75 -23.14
C GLY A 181 54.45 7.30 -22.71
N THR A 182 54.72 6.45 -23.71
CA THR A 182 55.49 5.18 -23.75
C THR A 182 55.70 4.31 -22.51
N ASP A 183 55.26 3.05 -22.70
CA ASP A 183 55.81 1.73 -22.28
C ASP A 183 56.44 1.59 -20.87
N GLU A 184 55.89 0.75 -20.09
CA GLU A 184 56.45 -0.49 -19.51
C GLU A 184 55.58 -1.02 -18.36
N ASP A 185 55.40 -2.34 -18.39
CA ASP A 185 54.77 -3.25 -17.45
C ASP A 185 54.70 -2.84 -15.95
N LEU A 186 53.47 -2.82 -15.42
CA LEU A 186 53.27 -3.05 -13.98
C LEU A 186 51.89 -3.71 -13.74
N VAL A 187 51.95 -5.02 -13.52
CA VAL A 187 50.85 -5.83 -13.00
C VAL A 187 50.66 -5.40 -11.55
N ILE A 188 49.51 -4.79 -11.22
CA ILE A 188 49.10 -4.61 -9.83
C ILE A 188 47.83 -5.41 -9.62
N GLU A 189 47.97 -6.54 -8.96
CA GLU A 189 46.86 -7.25 -8.33
C GLU A 189 46.31 -6.38 -7.18
N GLN A 190 45.08 -5.92 -7.31
CA GLN A 190 44.36 -5.36 -6.18
C GLN A 190 43.33 -6.38 -5.69
N GLU A 191 43.69 -7.08 -4.62
CA GLU A 191 42.71 -7.77 -3.76
C GLU A 191 41.94 -6.71 -2.98
N SER A 192 40.65 -6.56 -3.28
CA SER A 192 39.72 -5.76 -2.45
C SER A 192 39.22 -6.66 -1.33
N VAL A 193 39.75 -6.47 -0.14
CA VAL A 193 39.21 -7.04 1.10
C VAL A 193 37.97 -6.25 1.47
N ILE A 194 36.79 -6.88 1.33
CA ILE A 194 35.55 -6.35 1.89
C ILE A 194 35.44 -6.89 3.31
N GLU A 195 35.67 -6.04 4.30
CA GLU A 195 35.35 -6.34 5.70
C GLU A 195 33.82 -6.25 5.87
N GLU A 196 33.17 -7.39 5.97
CA GLU A 196 31.80 -7.48 6.47
C GLU A 196 31.78 -7.23 7.98
N GLN A 197 31.31 -6.06 8.39
CA GLN A 197 30.94 -5.83 9.78
C GLN A 197 29.55 -6.44 10.03
N SER A 198 29.53 -7.60 10.66
CA SER A 198 28.32 -8.23 11.17
C SER A 198 27.80 -7.43 12.37
N VAL A 199 26.68 -6.77 12.20
CA VAL A 199 25.94 -6.15 13.30
C VAL A 199 25.07 -7.22 13.95
N ASN A 200 25.43 -7.64 15.16
CA ASN A 200 24.62 -8.52 15.99
C ASN A 200 23.40 -7.75 16.50
N TYR A 201 22.22 -8.15 16.06
CA TYR A 201 20.95 -7.76 16.70
C TYR A 201 20.63 -8.82 17.77
N GLU A 202 20.72 -8.44 19.04
CA GLU A 202 20.12 -9.21 20.13
C GLU A 202 18.61 -8.93 20.14
N GLU A 203 17.81 -9.96 19.91
CA GLU A 203 16.36 -9.89 20.09
C GLU A 203 16.03 -9.81 21.59
N PRO A 204 15.14 -8.90 22.02
CA PRO A 204 14.70 -8.89 23.42
C PRO A 204 13.78 -10.08 23.70
N GLU A 205 14.15 -10.93 24.64
CA GLU A 205 13.28 -11.98 25.18
C GLU A 205 12.06 -11.35 25.87
N ILE A 206 10.88 -11.59 25.30
CA ILE A 206 9.61 -11.21 25.92
C ILE A 206 9.10 -12.40 26.74
N GLU A 207 9.25 -12.34 28.06
CA GLU A 207 8.56 -13.25 28.97
C GLU A 207 7.05 -12.97 28.94
N ILE A 208 6.29 -13.89 28.37
CA ILE A 208 4.82 -13.88 28.46
C ILE A 208 4.44 -14.63 29.74
N LYS A 209 4.02 -13.90 30.77
CA LYS A 209 3.33 -14.49 31.93
C LYS A 209 1.90 -14.80 31.53
N ILE A 210 1.58 -16.08 31.44
CA ILE A 210 0.20 -16.57 31.33
C ILE A 210 -0.33 -16.65 32.77
N GLU A 211 -1.28 -15.76 33.11
CA GLU A 211 -2.09 -15.94 34.33
C GLU A 211 -3.25 -16.85 33.96
N ASP A 212 -3.23 -18.06 34.55
CA ASP A 212 -4.35 -19.01 34.51
C ASP A 212 -5.48 -18.49 35.41
N ASP A 213 -6.52 -17.92 34.83
CA ASP A 213 -7.78 -17.66 35.52
C ASP A 213 -8.60 -18.97 35.56
N GLU A 214 -8.54 -19.66 36.67
CA GLU A 214 -9.48 -20.75 37.03
C GLU A 214 -10.89 -20.19 37.07
N MET A 215 -11.74 -20.63 36.15
CA MET A 215 -13.19 -20.46 36.26
C MET A 215 -13.76 -21.56 37.17
N ASP A 216 -14.12 -21.21 38.38
CA ASP A 216 -15.02 -22.02 39.23
C ASP A 216 -16.47 -21.82 38.79
N ILE A 217 -17.13 -22.93 38.41
CA ILE A 217 -18.55 -23.33 38.43
C ILE A 217 -19.59 -22.37 37.81
#